data_c648d9de1dd9130f0c9a11ca851b8892
#
_entry.id   c648d9de1dd9130f0c9a11ca851b8892
#
_cell.length_a   1.000
_cell.length_b   1.000
_cell.length_c   1.000
_cell.angle_alpha   90.00
_cell.angle_beta   90.00
_cell.angle_gamma   90.00
#
_symmetry.space_group_name_H-M   'P 1'
#
loop_
_entity.id
_entity.type
_entity.pdbx_description
1 polymer ?
#
loop_
_entity_poly.entity_id
_entity_poly.type
_entity_poly.pdbx_seq_one_letter_code
_entity_poly.pdbx_strand_id
1 'polypeptide(L)'
;RILSPTKQGGLDMEAYKQEFIEFMVDSQVLKFGDFTLKSGRKSPFFMNAGAYITGSQLFTLGKYYAQAIHDNFGDDFDVLFGPAYKGIPLAVATSIAYSQLYGKEVKYCSDRKEEKDHGADKGALLGYKIKDGDRVVIIEDVTTSGKSIEETYPKIKAQETTEGGIKIVGEIVSLNRMEKAGDSDESALDTITKKYGFPAKAIVTMQDVIEELYTNGDKSIITDQIKAEIDK
;
A
#
# COMPACT_ATOMS: atom_id res chain seq x y z
N ARG A 1 14.47 14.99 11.79
CA ARG A 1 13.94 16.36 11.83
C ARG A 1 12.53 16.28 11.30
N ILE A 2 11.53 16.42 12.16
CA ILE A 2 10.12 16.57 11.78
C ILE A 2 10.02 17.98 11.21
N LEU A 3 9.74 18.10 9.91
CA LEU A 3 9.48 19.38 9.28
C LEU A 3 8.01 19.75 9.53
N SER A 4 7.81 20.94 10.06
CA SER A 4 6.48 21.53 10.30
C SER A 4 5.79 21.87 8.98
N PRO A 5 4.45 21.77 8.87
CA PRO A 5 3.74 22.06 7.63
C PRO A 5 3.81 23.53 7.29
N THR A 6 4.19 23.85 6.06
CA THR A 6 4.08 25.19 5.48
C THR A 6 2.66 25.44 4.98
N LYS A 7 2.01 26.44 5.54
CA LYS A 7 0.66 26.88 5.15
C LYS A 7 0.75 27.83 3.96
N GLN A 8 0.11 27.48 2.84
CA GLN A 8 -0.55 28.45 1.95
C GLN A 8 -1.51 27.76 0.97
N GLY A 9 -2.81 28.05 1.14
CA GLY A 9 -3.84 28.21 0.12
C GLY A 9 -4.03 27.14 -0.97
N GLY A 10 -4.17 25.90 -0.60
CA GLY A 10 -4.57 24.72 -1.33
C GLY A 10 -4.61 23.59 -0.33
N LEU A 11 -5.25 22.48 -0.56
CA LEU A 11 -5.16 21.31 0.33
C LEU A 11 -3.69 20.90 0.39
N ASP A 12 -2.97 21.38 1.42
CA ASP A 12 -1.54 21.14 1.58
C ASP A 12 -1.30 19.62 1.73
N MET A 13 -0.69 19.02 0.71
CA MET A 13 -0.20 17.66 0.77
C MET A 13 0.83 17.54 1.90
N GLU A 14 0.68 16.53 2.76
CA GLU A 14 1.61 16.28 3.85
C GLU A 14 3.03 16.03 3.32
N ALA A 15 4.05 16.60 3.96
CA ALA A 15 5.42 16.58 3.48
C ALA A 15 5.93 15.17 3.15
N TYR A 16 5.57 14.15 3.95
CA TYR A 16 6.01 12.78 3.68
C TYR A 16 5.41 12.17 2.41
N LYS A 17 4.24 12.65 1.95
CA LYS A 17 3.63 12.22 0.70
C LYS A 17 4.38 12.76 -0.50
N GLN A 18 4.83 14.02 -0.43
CA GLN A 18 5.69 14.63 -1.45
C GLN A 18 7.01 13.86 -1.56
N GLU A 19 7.67 13.63 -0.43
CA GLU A 19 8.90 12.83 -0.35
C GLU A 19 8.70 11.41 -0.89
N PHE A 20 7.56 10.79 -0.61
CA PHE A 20 7.24 9.45 -1.12
C PHE A 20 7.05 9.42 -2.63
N ILE A 21 6.42 10.44 -3.22
CA ILE A 21 6.28 10.56 -4.68
C ILE A 21 7.65 10.68 -5.34
N GLU A 22 8.51 11.56 -4.84
CA GLU A 22 9.89 11.71 -5.32
C GLU A 22 10.68 10.39 -5.15
N PHE A 23 10.54 9.73 -4.02
CA PHE A 23 11.17 8.44 -3.73
C PHE A 23 10.74 7.34 -4.72
N MET A 24 9.46 7.27 -5.11
CA MET A 24 8.99 6.32 -6.12
C MET A 24 9.63 6.57 -7.49
N VAL A 25 9.77 7.84 -7.88
CA VAL A 25 10.40 8.24 -9.14
C VAL A 25 11.91 7.94 -9.13
N ASP A 26 12.60 8.35 -8.09
CA ASP A 26 14.07 8.14 -7.94
C ASP A 26 14.42 6.65 -7.88
N SER A 27 13.57 5.85 -7.24
CA SER A 27 13.71 4.39 -7.19
C SER A 27 13.31 3.68 -8.48
N GLN A 28 12.91 4.41 -9.52
CA GLN A 28 12.45 3.85 -10.79
C GLN A 28 11.22 2.94 -10.66
N VAL A 29 10.46 3.12 -9.59
CA VAL A 29 9.21 2.38 -9.31
C VAL A 29 8.04 2.99 -10.08
N LEU A 30 7.94 4.32 -10.09
CA LEU A 30 6.94 5.06 -10.84
C LEU A 30 7.61 5.75 -12.03
N LYS A 31 7.12 5.46 -13.24
CA LYS A 31 7.65 6.00 -14.51
C LYS A 31 6.52 6.56 -15.35
N PHE A 32 6.82 7.60 -16.09
CA PHE A 32 5.89 8.25 -17.02
C PHE A 32 6.38 8.13 -18.46
N GLY A 33 5.46 7.96 -19.39
CA GLY A 33 5.76 7.78 -20.82
C GLY A 33 4.64 7.02 -21.55
N ASP A 34 4.98 6.42 -22.69
CA ASP A 34 4.06 5.57 -23.46
C ASP A 34 4.34 4.10 -23.13
N PHE A 35 3.48 3.51 -22.32
CA PHE A 35 3.57 2.10 -21.89
C PHE A 35 2.42 1.30 -22.46
N THR A 36 2.68 0.01 -22.71
CA THR A 36 1.63 -0.97 -23.01
C THR A 36 1.60 -1.98 -21.86
N LEU A 37 0.48 -2.03 -21.15
CA LEU A 37 0.27 -2.96 -20.03
C LEU A 37 0.12 -4.40 -20.54
N LYS A 38 0.23 -5.38 -19.64
CA LYS A 38 0.01 -6.81 -19.97
C LYS A 38 -1.35 -7.09 -20.56
N SER A 39 -2.36 -6.28 -20.24
CA SER A 39 -3.70 -6.32 -20.82
C SER A 39 -3.76 -5.84 -22.27
N GLY A 40 -2.68 -5.27 -22.83
CA GLY A 40 -2.66 -4.59 -24.12
C GLY A 40 -3.11 -3.13 -24.07
N ARG A 41 -3.61 -2.64 -22.93
CA ARG A 41 -4.03 -1.25 -22.74
C ARG A 41 -2.83 -0.31 -22.72
N LYS A 42 -2.94 0.83 -23.39
CA LYS A 42 -1.98 1.92 -23.28
C LYS A 42 -2.13 2.62 -21.93
N SER A 43 -1.00 3.04 -21.36
CA SER A 43 -0.96 3.78 -20.11
C SER A 43 0.15 4.84 -20.15
N PRO A 44 -0.13 6.08 -19.71
CA PRO A 44 0.87 7.14 -19.63
C PRO A 44 1.82 6.99 -18.45
N PHE A 45 1.61 5.99 -17.60
CA PHE A 45 2.49 5.68 -16.47
C PHE A 45 2.54 4.17 -16.21
N PHE A 46 3.61 3.77 -15.55
CA PHE A 46 3.87 2.39 -15.16
C PHE A 46 4.43 2.36 -13.74
N MET A 47 3.93 1.43 -12.93
CA MET A 47 4.42 1.22 -11.57
C MET A 47 4.93 -0.21 -11.40
N ASN A 48 6.15 -0.34 -10.89
CA ASN A 48 6.79 -1.61 -10.60
C ASN A 48 7.46 -1.60 -9.22
N ALA A 49 6.73 -1.99 -8.20
CA ALA A 49 7.26 -2.12 -6.83
C ALA A 49 8.39 -3.16 -6.68
N GLY A 50 8.57 -4.04 -7.66
CA GLY A 50 9.73 -4.94 -7.72
C GLY A 50 11.07 -4.24 -7.94
N ALA A 51 11.09 -2.93 -8.23
CA ALA A 51 12.31 -2.13 -8.31
C ALA A 51 12.88 -1.71 -6.95
N TYR A 52 12.16 -1.89 -5.85
CA TYR A 52 12.71 -1.74 -4.50
C TYR A 52 13.55 -2.97 -4.15
N ILE A 53 14.85 -2.89 -4.36
CA ILE A 53 15.77 -4.04 -4.26
C ILE A 53 16.89 -3.85 -3.24
N THR A 54 17.10 -2.63 -2.73
CA THR A 54 18.15 -2.36 -1.73
C THR A 54 17.60 -2.24 -0.33
N GLY A 55 18.45 -2.51 0.66
CA GLY A 55 18.08 -2.34 2.08
C GLY A 55 17.70 -0.89 2.41
N SER A 56 18.39 0.09 1.83
CA SER A 56 18.06 1.52 2.02
C SER A 56 16.71 1.89 1.43
N GLN A 57 16.35 1.36 0.27
CA GLN A 57 15.02 1.54 -0.32
C GLN A 57 13.94 0.93 0.57
N LEU A 58 14.12 -0.32 1.04
CA LEU A 58 13.14 -0.98 1.91
C LEU A 58 13.01 -0.28 3.27
N PHE A 59 14.12 0.18 3.83
CA PHE A 59 14.10 0.96 5.07
C PHE A 59 13.29 2.25 4.94
N THR A 60 13.50 3.00 3.87
CA THR A 60 12.77 4.24 3.57
C THR A 60 11.30 3.97 3.26
N LEU A 61 11.02 2.95 2.43
CA LEU A 61 9.66 2.53 2.08
C LEU A 61 8.85 2.15 3.32
N GLY A 62 9.46 1.39 4.24
CA GLY A 62 8.83 1.01 5.50
C GLY A 62 8.39 2.21 6.35
N LYS A 63 9.17 3.29 6.35
CA LYS A 63 8.82 4.53 7.06
C LYS A 63 7.59 5.21 6.47
N TYR A 64 7.48 5.30 5.15
CA TYR A 64 6.31 5.91 4.49
C TYR A 64 5.04 5.10 4.74
N TYR A 65 5.11 3.78 4.65
CA TYR A 65 3.97 2.93 5.01
C TYR A 65 3.59 3.07 6.49
N ALA A 66 4.56 3.11 7.39
CA ALA A 66 4.32 3.26 8.83
C ALA A 66 3.61 4.59 9.14
N GLN A 67 4.05 5.69 8.53
CA GLN A 67 3.40 7.00 8.68
C GLN A 67 1.96 6.99 8.14
N ALA A 68 1.74 6.41 6.97
CA ALA A 68 0.41 6.32 6.37
C ALA A 68 -0.54 5.46 7.20
N ILE A 69 -0.06 4.36 7.76
CA ILE A 69 -0.85 3.50 8.65
C ILE A 69 -1.23 4.26 9.93
N HIS A 70 -0.25 4.92 10.56
CA HIS A 70 -0.48 5.72 11.74
C HIS A 70 -1.52 6.82 11.51
N ASP A 71 -1.41 7.55 10.39
CA ASP A 71 -2.31 8.66 10.06
C ASP A 71 -3.73 8.20 9.72
N ASN A 72 -3.88 7.06 9.02
CA ASN A 72 -5.18 6.57 8.56
C ASN A 72 -5.89 5.66 9.56
N PHE A 73 -5.15 4.87 10.34
CA PHE A 73 -5.73 3.83 11.20
C PHE A 73 -5.36 4.00 12.68
N GLY A 74 -4.43 4.91 13.01
CA GLY A 74 -3.90 5.05 14.37
C GLY A 74 -3.04 3.86 14.79
N ASP A 75 -2.87 3.68 16.11
CA ASP A 75 -2.02 2.66 16.69
C ASP A 75 -2.80 1.43 17.20
N ASP A 76 -4.10 1.39 16.99
CA ASP A 76 -4.97 0.34 17.55
C ASP A 76 -5.04 -0.90 16.65
N PHE A 77 -3.87 -1.48 16.38
CA PHE A 77 -3.71 -2.75 15.65
C PHE A 77 -2.49 -3.53 16.16
N ASP A 78 -2.41 -4.83 15.86
CA ASP A 78 -1.43 -5.74 16.43
C ASP A 78 -0.52 -6.36 15.38
N VAL A 79 -1.04 -6.54 14.16
CA VAL A 79 -0.40 -7.34 13.10
C VAL A 79 -0.47 -6.62 11.77
N LEU A 80 0.64 -6.64 11.03
CA LEU A 80 0.70 -6.31 9.61
C LEU A 80 0.67 -7.61 8.80
N PHE A 81 -0.33 -7.75 7.95
CA PHE A 81 -0.44 -8.88 7.03
C PHE A 81 -0.05 -8.45 5.62
N GLY A 82 1.04 -9.00 5.11
CA GLY A 82 1.50 -8.77 3.74
C GLY A 82 1.32 -10.01 2.88
N PRO A 83 0.40 -10.01 1.89
CA PRO A 83 0.19 -11.16 1.02
C PRO A 83 1.44 -11.54 0.24
N ALA A 84 1.76 -12.85 0.20
CA ALA A 84 2.94 -13.35 -0.52
C ALA A 84 2.79 -13.08 -2.03
N TYR A 85 3.90 -12.72 -2.73
CA TYR A 85 5.24 -12.63 -2.16
C TYR A 85 5.67 -11.19 -1.88
N LYS A 86 5.18 -10.21 -2.64
CA LYS A 86 5.60 -8.79 -2.54
C LYS A 86 5.22 -8.15 -1.21
N GLY A 87 4.13 -8.57 -0.60
CA GLY A 87 3.70 -8.07 0.70
C GLY A 87 4.60 -8.49 1.86
N ILE A 88 5.40 -9.56 1.71
CA ILE A 88 6.30 -10.02 2.77
C ILE A 88 7.34 -8.96 3.13
N PRO A 89 8.18 -8.48 2.19
CA PRO A 89 9.16 -7.44 2.51
C PRO A 89 8.49 -6.13 2.98
N LEU A 90 7.31 -5.79 2.47
CA LEU A 90 6.57 -4.62 2.92
C LEU A 90 6.16 -4.74 4.39
N ALA A 91 5.57 -5.86 4.79
CA ALA A 91 5.15 -6.09 6.17
C ALA A 91 6.35 -6.08 7.14
N VAL A 92 7.46 -6.72 6.76
CA VAL A 92 8.69 -6.75 7.56
C VAL A 92 9.29 -5.35 7.70
N ALA A 93 9.52 -4.65 6.60
CA ALA A 93 10.12 -3.31 6.61
C ALA A 93 9.25 -2.31 7.40
N THR A 94 7.93 -2.39 7.23
CA THR A 94 6.99 -1.51 7.92
C THR A 94 6.90 -1.82 9.40
N SER A 95 6.93 -3.07 9.83
CA SER A 95 6.93 -3.43 11.25
C SER A 95 8.19 -2.89 11.98
N ILE A 96 9.35 -2.97 11.34
CA ILE A 96 10.59 -2.39 11.86
C ILE A 96 10.47 -0.86 11.98
N ALA A 97 9.99 -0.19 10.92
CA ALA A 97 9.82 1.25 10.91
C ALA A 97 8.80 1.72 11.95
N TYR A 98 7.71 0.98 12.13
CA TYR A 98 6.68 1.31 13.12
C TYR A 98 7.21 1.28 14.55
N SER A 99 8.00 0.25 14.87
CA SER A 99 8.69 0.15 16.16
C SER A 99 9.65 1.33 16.40
N GLN A 100 10.40 1.73 15.38
CA GLN A 100 11.35 2.84 15.48
C GLN A 100 10.67 4.21 15.58
N LEU A 101 9.63 4.46 14.80
CA LEU A 101 8.96 5.77 14.73
C LEU A 101 8.01 6.00 15.89
N TYR A 102 7.27 4.97 16.30
CA TYR A 102 6.17 5.09 17.26
C TYR A 102 6.37 4.29 18.54
N GLY A 103 7.48 3.57 18.67
CA GLY A 103 7.78 2.78 19.87
C GLY A 103 6.82 1.61 20.11
N LYS A 104 6.08 1.20 19.08
CA LYS A 104 5.10 0.13 19.16
C LYS A 104 5.60 -1.14 18.48
N GLU A 105 5.60 -2.24 19.22
CA GLU A 105 5.88 -3.56 18.66
C GLU A 105 4.71 -4.04 17.81
N VAL A 106 4.97 -4.24 16.52
CA VAL A 106 4.00 -4.74 15.54
C VAL A 106 4.51 -6.07 14.99
N LYS A 107 3.63 -7.05 14.97
CA LYS A 107 3.94 -8.38 14.44
C LYS A 107 3.74 -8.39 12.93
N TYR A 108 4.55 -9.15 12.19
CA TYR A 108 4.31 -9.39 10.77
C TYR A 108 3.76 -10.79 10.53
N CYS A 109 2.93 -10.89 9.51
CA CYS A 109 2.36 -12.14 9.03
C CYS A 109 2.23 -12.09 7.51
N SER A 110 2.29 -13.25 6.89
CA SER A 110 2.03 -13.44 5.47
C SER A 110 1.35 -14.79 5.26
N ASP A 111 0.69 -14.97 4.12
CA ASP A 111 0.25 -16.28 3.68
C ASP A 111 1.40 -17.05 3.00
N ARG A 112 1.22 -18.35 2.91
CA ARG A 112 2.02 -19.23 2.06
C ARG A 112 1.24 -19.52 0.78
N LYS A 113 1.94 -19.60 -0.35
CA LYS A 113 1.32 -20.05 -1.61
C LYS A 113 1.09 -21.56 -1.62
N GLU A 114 1.90 -22.30 -0.84
CA GLU A 114 1.78 -23.74 -0.63
C GLU A 114 1.77 -24.03 0.87
N GLU A 115 0.82 -24.84 1.32
CA GLU A 115 0.76 -25.27 2.72
C GLU A 115 1.97 -26.16 3.03
N LYS A 116 2.55 -25.95 4.20
CA LYS A 116 3.66 -26.74 4.69
C LYS A 116 3.16 -27.83 5.65
N ASP A 117 3.33 -29.08 5.25
CA ASP A 117 2.85 -30.24 6.03
C ASP A 117 3.77 -30.65 7.19
N HIS A 118 5.03 -30.16 7.21
CA HIS A 118 6.05 -30.62 8.16
C HIS A 118 6.80 -29.46 8.83
N GLY A 119 7.33 -29.76 10.03
CA GLY A 119 8.18 -28.86 10.81
C GLY A 119 7.42 -27.98 11.80
N ALA A 120 8.15 -27.14 12.53
CA ALA A 120 7.61 -26.25 13.56
C ALA A 120 6.66 -25.16 12.98
N ASP A 121 6.81 -24.85 11.69
CA ASP A 121 6.03 -23.83 10.99
C ASP A 121 4.93 -24.40 10.10
N LYS A 122 4.20 -25.40 10.59
CA LYS A 122 3.05 -25.96 9.86
C LYS A 122 1.98 -24.91 9.57
N GLY A 123 1.29 -25.08 8.42
CA GLY A 123 0.08 -24.33 8.06
C GLY A 123 0.26 -23.28 6.99
N ALA A 124 -0.79 -22.50 6.78
CA ALA A 124 -0.95 -21.54 5.70
C ALA A 124 -0.26 -20.19 5.93
N LEU A 125 0.22 -19.91 7.14
CA LEU A 125 0.81 -18.62 7.52
C LEU A 125 2.31 -18.69 7.78
N LEU A 126 2.99 -17.59 7.43
CA LEU A 126 4.39 -17.30 7.72
C LEU A 126 4.48 -16.17 8.75
N GLY A 127 5.45 -16.25 9.65
CA GLY A 127 5.62 -15.27 10.73
C GLY A 127 4.63 -15.50 11.87
N TYR A 128 4.01 -14.43 12.35
CA TYR A 128 3.05 -14.52 13.45
C TYR A 128 1.81 -15.30 13.04
N LYS A 129 1.31 -16.13 13.95
CA LYS A 129 0.06 -16.88 13.78
C LYS A 129 -1.09 -16.06 14.32
N ILE A 130 -1.87 -15.45 13.42
CA ILE A 130 -3.05 -14.64 13.77
C ILE A 130 -4.08 -15.52 14.49
N LYS A 131 -4.72 -14.95 15.49
CA LYS A 131 -5.73 -15.62 16.34
C LYS A 131 -6.82 -14.65 16.78
N ASP A 132 -7.88 -15.16 17.38
CA ASP A 132 -8.95 -14.34 17.96
C ASP A 132 -8.40 -13.29 18.93
N GLY A 133 -8.93 -12.09 18.86
CA GLY A 133 -8.48 -10.90 19.58
C GLY A 133 -7.49 -10.04 18.82
N ASP A 134 -6.88 -10.56 17.76
CA ASP A 134 -5.93 -9.77 16.95
C ASP A 134 -6.64 -8.76 16.03
N ARG A 135 -6.02 -7.60 15.88
CA ARG A 135 -6.41 -6.52 14.96
C ARG A 135 -5.36 -6.42 13.88
N VAL A 136 -5.79 -6.53 12.64
CA VAL A 136 -4.91 -6.72 11.48
C VAL A 136 -5.02 -5.56 10.52
N VAL A 137 -3.89 -5.00 10.10
CA VAL A 137 -3.78 -4.12 8.93
C VAL A 137 -3.17 -4.91 7.78
N ILE A 138 -3.85 -4.92 6.64
CA ILE A 138 -3.35 -5.54 5.41
C ILE A 138 -2.48 -4.51 4.68
N ILE A 139 -1.31 -4.95 4.21
CA ILE A 139 -0.36 -4.10 3.50
C ILE A 139 0.00 -4.70 2.15
N GLU A 140 -0.19 -3.92 1.09
CA GLU A 140 0.13 -4.30 -0.29
C GLU A 140 0.86 -3.19 -1.05
N ASP A 141 1.42 -3.52 -2.21
CA ASP A 141 2.08 -2.55 -3.08
C ASP A 141 1.05 -1.67 -3.83
N VAL A 142 0.22 -2.28 -4.63
CA VAL A 142 -0.88 -1.65 -5.38
C VAL A 142 -2.06 -2.60 -5.49
N THR A 143 -3.25 -2.03 -5.68
CA THR A 143 -4.43 -2.80 -6.09
C THR A 143 -5.03 -2.19 -7.35
N THR A 144 -5.41 -3.04 -8.30
CA THR A 144 -6.07 -2.63 -9.54
C THR A 144 -7.47 -3.20 -9.67
N SER A 145 -7.68 -4.45 -9.26
CA SER A 145 -8.95 -5.17 -9.39
C SER A 145 -9.52 -5.66 -8.06
N GLY A 146 -8.79 -5.47 -6.96
CA GLY A 146 -9.16 -6.05 -5.66
C GLY A 146 -9.00 -7.57 -5.55
N LYS A 147 -8.39 -8.22 -6.55
CA LYS A 147 -8.21 -9.68 -6.55
C LYS A 147 -7.37 -10.17 -5.38
N SER A 148 -6.36 -9.43 -4.99
CA SER A 148 -5.48 -9.82 -3.88
C SER A 148 -6.25 -9.91 -2.56
N ILE A 149 -7.12 -8.94 -2.28
CA ILE A 149 -7.94 -8.96 -1.06
C ILE A 149 -8.97 -10.09 -1.09
N GLU A 150 -9.50 -10.47 -2.26
CA GLU A 150 -10.41 -11.62 -2.40
C GLU A 150 -9.74 -12.93 -2.01
N GLU A 151 -8.44 -13.07 -2.28
CA GLU A 151 -7.64 -14.23 -1.86
C GLU A 151 -7.19 -14.14 -0.40
N THR A 152 -6.88 -12.94 0.10
CA THR A 152 -6.31 -12.68 1.42
C THR A 152 -7.35 -12.72 2.54
N TYR A 153 -8.50 -12.08 2.33
CA TYR A 153 -9.55 -11.98 3.33
C TYR A 153 -10.00 -13.34 3.88
N PRO A 154 -10.33 -14.35 3.03
CA PRO A 154 -10.72 -15.68 3.52
C PRO A 154 -9.61 -16.37 4.32
N LYS A 155 -8.34 -16.17 3.95
CA LYS A 155 -7.20 -16.79 4.65
C LYS A 155 -7.03 -16.25 6.06
N ILE A 156 -7.22 -14.95 6.25
CA ILE A 156 -7.21 -14.32 7.58
C ILE A 156 -8.40 -14.82 8.39
N LYS A 157 -9.60 -14.79 7.80
CA LYS A 157 -10.82 -15.22 8.47
C LYS A 157 -10.85 -16.71 8.81
N ALA A 158 -10.16 -17.56 8.06
CA ALA A 158 -10.00 -18.98 8.37
C ALA A 158 -9.20 -19.24 9.65
N GLN A 159 -8.52 -18.25 10.23
CA GLN A 159 -7.82 -18.37 11.51
C GLN A 159 -8.73 -18.10 12.70
N GLU A 160 -9.96 -17.63 12.49
CA GLU A 160 -10.93 -17.41 13.55
C GLU A 160 -11.39 -18.73 14.16
N THR A 161 -11.47 -18.77 15.48
CA THR A 161 -12.14 -19.84 16.22
C THR A 161 -13.53 -19.41 16.69
N THR A 162 -13.75 -18.10 16.79
CA THR A 162 -15.03 -17.47 17.10
C THR A 162 -15.38 -16.51 15.96
N GLU A 163 -16.60 -16.51 15.49
CA GLU A 163 -17.05 -15.60 14.43
C GLU A 163 -16.79 -14.13 14.81
N GLY A 164 -16.09 -13.40 13.94
CA GLY A 164 -15.68 -12.02 14.21
C GLY A 164 -14.54 -11.87 15.21
N GLY A 165 -13.86 -12.96 15.59
CA GLY A 165 -12.74 -12.95 16.53
C GLY A 165 -11.52 -12.19 16.05
N ILE A 166 -11.31 -12.09 14.75
CA ILE A 166 -10.23 -11.31 14.13
C ILE A 166 -10.81 -10.06 13.48
N LYS A 167 -10.30 -8.89 13.87
CA LYS A 167 -10.71 -7.61 13.28
C LYS A 167 -9.70 -7.17 12.23
N ILE A 168 -10.16 -6.95 10.99
CA ILE A 168 -9.37 -6.24 9.99
C ILE A 168 -9.65 -4.74 10.16
N VAL A 169 -8.61 -3.98 10.51
CA VAL A 169 -8.68 -2.54 10.79
C VAL A 169 -8.70 -1.74 9.49
N GLY A 170 -7.94 -2.19 8.49
CA GLY A 170 -7.85 -1.55 7.20
C GLY A 170 -6.85 -2.20 6.27
N GLU A 171 -6.79 -1.69 5.06
CA GLU A 171 -5.80 -2.01 4.04
C GLU A 171 -5.06 -0.74 3.63
N ILE A 172 -3.75 -0.84 3.48
CA ILE A 172 -2.90 0.23 2.98
C ILE A 172 -2.14 -0.23 1.73
N VAL A 173 -2.18 0.60 0.68
CA VAL A 173 -1.39 0.43 -0.54
C VAL A 173 -0.54 1.66 -0.80
N SER A 174 0.45 1.59 -1.69
CA SER A 174 1.31 2.74 -1.99
C SER A 174 0.60 3.82 -2.80
N LEU A 175 -0.12 3.42 -3.84
CA LEU A 175 -0.74 4.34 -4.79
C LEU A 175 -2.19 3.95 -5.10
N ASN A 176 -3.11 4.89 -4.90
CA ASN A 176 -4.44 4.82 -5.52
C ASN A 176 -4.35 5.42 -6.93
N ARG A 177 -4.45 4.58 -7.93
CA ARG A 177 -4.41 5.00 -9.34
C ARG A 177 -5.61 5.84 -9.74
N MET A 178 -6.69 5.83 -8.94
CA MET A 178 -7.98 6.49 -9.18
C MET A 178 -8.66 6.03 -10.49
N GLU A 179 -8.22 4.93 -11.05
CA GLU A 179 -8.86 4.30 -12.21
C GLU A 179 -10.12 3.56 -11.77
N LYS A 180 -11.11 3.53 -12.65
CA LYS A 180 -12.35 2.79 -12.42
C LYS A 180 -12.07 1.29 -12.30
N ALA A 181 -12.67 0.66 -11.31
CA ALA A 181 -12.59 -0.78 -11.10
C ALA A 181 -13.60 -1.50 -12.02
N GLY A 182 -13.13 -2.01 -13.17
CA GLY A 182 -13.99 -2.68 -14.15
C GLY A 182 -15.09 -1.75 -14.70
N ASP A 183 -16.34 -2.18 -14.63
CA ASP A 183 -17.51 -1.42 -15.07
C ASP A 183 -18.07 -0.43 -14.01
N SER A 184 -17.43 -0.35 -12.85
CA SER A 184 -17.82 0.56 -11.74
C SER A 184 -17.27 1.96 -11.97
N ASP A 185 -18.01 2.98 -11.50
CA ASP A 185 -17.52 4.36 -11.43
C ASP A 185 -16.61 4.62 -10.21
N GLU A 186 -16.33 3.59 -9.40
CA GLU A 186 -15.57 3.66 -8.17
C GLU A 186 -14.15 3.11 -8.34
N SER A 187 -13.22 3.61 -7.53
CA SER A 187 -11.87 3.05 -7.47
C SER A 187 -11.87 1.66 -6.83
N ALA A 188 -10.81 0.89 -7.04
CA ALA A 188 -10.63 -0.42 -6.40
C ALA A 188 -10.69 -0.31 -4.87
N LEU A 189 -10.13 0.75 -4.27
CA LEU A 189 -10.13 0.97 -2.83
C LEU A 189 -11.53 1.26 -2.28
N ASP A 190 -12.35 2.03 -3.01
CA ASP A 190 -13.74 2.28 -2.62
C ASP A 190 -14.57 0.99 -2.67
N THR A 191 -14.37 0.20 -3.71
CA THR A 191 -15.02 -1.11 -3.86
C THR A 191 -14.66 -2.05 -2.70
N ILE A 192 -13.38 -2.12 -2.32
CA ILE A 192 -12.91 -2.92 -1.18
C ILE A 192 -13.56 -2.44 0.11
N THR A 193 -13.54 -1.13 0.36
CA THR A 193 -14.16 -0.54 1.56
C THR A 193 -15.63 -0.90 1.69
N LYS A 194 -16.38 -0.80 0.60
CA LYS A 194 -17.81 -1.14 0.59
C LYS A 194 -18.07 -2.64 0.78
N LYS A 195 -17.29 -3.47 0.07
CA LYS A 195 -17.49 -4.93 0.07
C LYS A 195 -17.13 -5.58 1.41
N TYR A 196 -16.03 -5.16 2.03
CA TYR A 196 -15.47 -5.81 3.22
C TYR A 196 -15.73 -5.06 4.52
N GLY A 197 -16.18 -3.80 4.47
CA GLY A 197 -16.57 -3.02 5.65
C GLY A 197 -15.41 -2.45 6.47
N PHE A 198 -14.19 -2.44 5.94
CA PHE A 198 -13.03 -1.76 6.52
C PHE A 198 -12.44 -0.74 5.54
N PRO A 199 -11.80 0.35 6.01
CA PRO A 199 -11.22 1.35 5.13
C PRO A 199 -10.02 0.79 4.36
N ALA A 200 -10.02 1.01 3.04
CA ALA A 200 -8.86 0.78 2.17
C ALA A 200 -8.29 2.13 1.75
N LYS A 201 -7.02 2.38 2.01
CA LYS A 201 -6.34 3.66 1.84
C LYS A 201 -5.04 3.49 1.06
N ALA A 202 -4.54 4.58 0.50
CA ALA A 202 -3.24 4.64 -0.13
C ALA A 202 -2.34 5.68 0.56
N ILE A 203 -1.03 5.53 0.43
CA ILE A 203 -0.07 6.55 0.87
C ILE A 203 -0.32 7.83 0.07
N VAL A 204 -0.42 7.70 -1.26
CA VAL A 204 -0.73 8.80 -2.19
C VAL A 204 -1.75 8.37 -3.24
N THR A 205 -2.39 9.35 -3.83
CA THR A 205 -3.28 9.20 -4.98
C THR A 205 -2.59 9.67 -6.26
N MET A 206 -3.12 9.31 -7.44
CA MET A 206 -2.62 9.86 -8.71
C MET A 206 -2.82 11.38 -8.78
N GLN A 207 -3.84 11.92 -8.09
CA GLN A 207 -4.04 13.37 -7.98
C GLN A 207 -2.88 14.02 -7.22
N ASP A 208 -2.42 13.43 -6.12
CA ASP A 208 -1.25 13.92 -5.36
C ASP A 208 0.02 13.88 -6.23
N VAL A 209 0.19 12.83 -7.02
CA VAL A 209 1.32 12.69 -7.96
C VAL A 209 1.31 13.78 -9.03
N ILE A 210 0.13 14.10 -9.59
CA ILE A 210 -0.02 15.17 -10.57
C ILE A 210 0.26 16.53 -9.92
N GLU A 211 -0.23 16.76 -8.72
CA GLU A 211 0.00 18.00 -7.99
C GLU A 211 1.49 18.21 -7.75
N GLU A 212 2.22 17.19 -7.29
CA GLU A 212 3.64 17.28 -7.00
C GLU A 212 4.49 17.43 -8.28
N LEU A 213 4.30 16.56 -9.27
CA LEU A 213 5.21 16.46 -10.41
C LEU A 213 4.82 17.34 -11.60
N TYR A 214 3.57 17.81 -11.67
CA TYR A 214 3.10 18.65 -12.77
C TYR A 214 2.72 20.05 -12.31
N THR A 215 1.82 20.20 -11.34
CA THR A 215 1.30 21.52 -10.92
C THR A 215 2.35 22.32 -10.17
N ASN A 216 3.05 21.70 -9.23
CA ASN A 216 4.11 22.30 -8.43
C ASN A 216 5.51 21.99 -8.97
N GLY A 217 5.64 21.00 -9.87
CA GLY A 217 6.88 20.59 -10.48
C GLY A 217 7.28 21.43 -11.69
N ASP A 218 8.44 21.11 -12.26
CA ASP A 218 9.00 21.75 -13.45
C ASP A 218 8.52 21.14 -14.78
N LYS A 219 7.57 20.21 -14.72
CA LYS A 219 7.02 19.46 -15.86
C LYS A 219 8.05 18.62 -16.64
N SER A 220 9.20 18.31 -16.03
CA SER A 220 10.22 17.47 -16.65
C SER A 220 9.85 15.99 -16.64
N ILE A 221 9.06 15.56 -15.66
CA ILE A 221 8.61 14.18 -15.46
C ILE A 221 7.21 13.98 -16.04
N ILE A 222 6.24 14.79 -15.62
CA ILE A 222 4.89 14.82 -16.21
C ILE A 222 4.80 16.04 -17.12
N THR A 223 4.90 15.81 -18.43
CA THR A 223 4.73 16.86 -19.45
C THR A 223 3.25 17.16 -19.67
N ASP A 224 2.94 18.27 -20.37
CA ASP A 224 1.56 18.61 -20.75
C ASP A 224 0.87 17.47 -21.54
N GLN A 225 1.65 16.78 -22.40
CA GLN A 225 1.14 15.63 -23.16
C GLN A 225 0.81 14.44 -22.24
N ILE A 226 1.70 14.08 -21.32
CA ILE A 226 1.48 13.00 -20.35
C ILE A 226 0.28 13.32 -19.46
N LYS A 227 0.17 14.57 -18.98
CA LYS A 227 -0.99 15.02 -18.18
C LYS A 227 -2.30 14.83 -18.93
N ALA A 228 -2.34 15.22 -20.20
CA ALA A 228 -3.52 15.06 -21.04
C ALA A 228 -3.91 13.59 -21.28
N GLU A 229 -2.94 12.66 -21.27
CA GLU A 229 -3.20 11.23 -21.35
C GLU A 229 -3.70 10.64 -20.01
N ILE A 230 -3.24 11.17 -18.88
CA ILE A 230 -3.71 10.74 -17.54
C ILE A 230 -5.17 11.16 -17.33
N ASP A 231 -5.57 12.32 -17.86
CA ASP A 231 -6.93 12.88 -17.70
C ASP A 231 -8.02 12.16 -18.53
N LYS A 232 -7.62 11.27 -19.45
CA LYS A 232 -8.56 10.49 -20.27
C LYS A 232 -9.11 9.27 -19.53
#